data_0ddd08bacd06b98d0d91ab62000dd6ee
#
_entry.id   0ddd08bacd06b98d0d91ab62000dd6ee
#
_cell.length_a   1.000
_cell.length_b   1.000
_cell.length_c   1.000
_cell.angle_alpha   90.00
_cell.angle_beta   90.00
_cell.angle_gamma   90.00
#
_symmetry.space_group_name_H-M   'P 1'
#
loop_
_entity.id
_entity.type
_entity.pdbx_description
1 polymer ?
#
loop_
_entity_poly.entity_id
_entity_poly.type
_entity_poly.pdbx_seq_one_letter_code
_entity_poly.pdbx_strand_id
1 'polypeptide(L)'
;VMDDFGFQPDRDWTAQMGIQAANVESLGALRTVREHAMMGFETPTPAPSRDYSPVQLTGDMGAGATPLVELQDARGQVFVGGALMPWGGFALNPFLVAELPGTEQQRWVIDPFAFLTQSLRLEPLPVPDVTTETGRRLLMVHVDGDGFPSRAEMAGSAFAAEVLLKEVFEKYRIP
;
A
#
# COMPACT_ATOMS: atom_id res chain seq x y z
N VAL A 1 -7.91 1.61 7.08
CA VAL A 1 -8.48 0.51 6.30
C VAL A 1 -8.01 0.63 4.87
N MET A 2 -7.52 -0.44 4.31
CA MET A 2 -7.04 -0.53 2.93
C MET A 2 -7.82 -1.66 2.26
N ASP A 3 -8.09 -1.49 0.95
CA ASP A 3 -8.92 -2.38 0.16
C ASP A 3 -10.43 -2.24 0.47
N ASP A 4 -11.24 -3.19 0.04
CA ASP A 4 -12.63 -3.24 0.48
C ASP A 4 -12.70 -3.63 1.97
N PHE A 5 -13.85 -3.46 2.58
CA PHE A 5 -13.95 -3.76 4.01
C PHE A 5 -13.91 -5.26 4.31
N GLY A 6 -13.90 -6.16 3.32
CA GLY A 6 -13.89 -7.61 3.48
C GLY A 6 -15.10 -8.19 4.25
N PHE A 7 -16.00 -7.33 4.70
CA PHE A 7 -17.25 -7.64 5.39
C PHE A 7 -18.24 -6.50 5.14
N GLN A 8 -19.52 -6.75 5.29
CA GLN A 8 -20.50 -5.65 5.29
C GLN A 8 -20.44 -4.94 6.65
N PRO A 9 -19.84 -3.74 6.70
CA PRO A 9 -19.76 -3.03 7.97
C PRO A 9 -21.14 -2.60 8.42
N ASP A 10 -21.37 -2.68 9.73
CA ASP A 10 -22.58 -2.15 10.34
C ASP A 10 -22.73 -0.66 9.99
N ARG A 11 -23.94 -0.25 9.60
CA ARG A 11 -24.24 1.14 9.23
C ARG A 11 -23.97 2.11 10.37
N ASP A 12 -24.22 1.70 11.60
CA ASP A 12 -23.99 2.54 12.77
C ASP A 12 -22.50 2.74 13.01
N TRP A 13 -21.70 1.70 12.79
CA TRP A 13 -20.25 1.79 12.89
C TRP A 13 -19.66 2.70 11.80
N THR A 14 -20.07 2.52 10.55
CA THR A 14 -19.57 3.37 9.46
C THR A 14 -19.98 4.82 9.62
N ALA A 15 -21.20 5.08 10.10
CA ALA A 15 -21.67 6.43 10.41
C ALA A 15 -20.82 7.11 11.50
N GLN A 16 -20.45 6.38 12.56
CA GLN A 16 -19.53 6.88 13.61
C GLN A 16 -18.15 7.20 13.05
N MET A 17 -17.68 6.44 12.06
CA MET A 17 -16.43 6.69 11.36
C MET A 17 -16.51 7.83 10.34
N GLY A 18 -17.69 8.43 10.13
CA GLY A 18 -17.92 9.48 9.16
C GLY A 18 -17.94 9.00 7.71
N ILE A 19 -18.30 7.74 7.49
CA ILE A 19 -18.35 7.10 6.18
C ILE A 19 -19.75 6.56 5.93
N GLN A 20 -20.30 6.84 4.76
CA GLN A 20 -21.58 6.31 4.32
C GLN A 20 -21.43 5.67 2.94
N ALA A 21 -21.80 4.39 2.83
CA ALA A 21 -21.87 3.72 1.53
C ALA A 21 -23.00 4.34 0.69
N ALA A 22 -22.73 4.60 -0.57
CA ALA A 22 -23.72 5.07 -1.50
C ALA A 22 -24.57 3.91 -2.04
N ASN A 23 -25.81 4.21 -2.41
CA ASN A 23 -26.64 3.23 -3.11
C ASN A 23 -26.21 3.15 -4.58
N VAL A 24 -25.57 2.04 -4.95
CA VAL A 24 -24.98 1.80 -6.28
C VAL A 24 -26.04 1.80 -7.39
N GLU A 25 -27.29 1.37 -7.09
CA GLU A 25 -28.35 1.28 -8.10
C GLU A 25 -28.79 2.63 -8.66
N SER A 26 -28.50 3.71 -7.96
CA SER A 26 -28.90 5.08 -8.36
C SER A 26 -27.77 5.89 -8.99
N LEU A 27 -26.57 5.34 -9.08
CA LEU A 27 -25.39 6.07 -9.53
C LEU A 27 -25.22 6.01 -11.05
N GLY A 28 -25.07 7.19 -11.65
CA GLY A 28 -24.57 7.32 -13.02
C GLY A 28 -23.05 7.08 -13.09
N ALA A 29 -22.48 7.27 -14.29
CA ALA A 29 -21.03 7.20 -14.46
C ALA A 29 -20.32 8.21 -13.53
N LEU A 30 -19.38 7.71 -12.75
CA LEU A 30 -18.53 8.53 -11.89
C LEU A 30 -17.31 9.02 -12.69
N ARG A 31 -16.86 10.21 -12.38
CA ARG A 31 -15.60 10.76 -12.90
C ARG A 31 -14.74 11.27 -11.74
N THR A 32 -13.45 11.11 -11.85
CA THR A 32 -12.51 11.74 -10.93
C THR A 32 -12.48 13.25 -11.18
N VAL A 33 -12.65 14.03 -10.12
CA VAL A 33 -12.65 15.50 -10.18
C VAL A 33 -11.48 16.11 -9.42
N ARG A 34 -10.93 15.39 -8.48
CA ARG A 34 -9.75 15.83 -7.71
C ARG A 34 -8.95 14.65 -7.20
N GLU A 35 -7.63 14.81 -7.19
CA GLU A 35 -6.67 13.85 -6.65
C GLU A 35 -5.72 14.54 -5.69
N HIS A 36 -5.39 13.84 -4.61
CA HIS A 36 -4.35 14.25 -3.67
C HIS A 36 -2.96 13.90 -4.23
N ALA A 37 -1.92 14.61 -3.78
CA ALA A 37 -0.55 14.38 -4.22
C ALA A 37 0.01 12.99 -3.91
N MET A 38 -0.64 12.20 -3.04
CA MET A 38 -0.29 10.79 -2.78
C MET A 38 -0.77 9.84 -3.86
N MET A 39 -1.63 10.29 -4.78
CA MET A 39 -2.16 9.43 -5.85
C MET A 39 -1.21 9.38 -7.04
N GLY A 40 -1.30 8.32 -7.84
CA GLY A 40 -0.47 8.15 -9.01
C GLY A 40 0.97 7.69 -8.72
N PHE A 41 1.19 6.92 -7.66
CA PHE A 41 2.53 6.54 -7.18
C PHE A 41 3.29 5.64 -8.18
N GLU A 42 2.85 4.40 -8.39
CA GLU A 42 3.46 3.49 -9.38
C GLU A 42 2.67 3.44 -10.69
N THR A 43 1.39 3.79 -10.63
CA THR A 43 0.49 3.84 -11.78
C THR A 43 -0.51 4.97 -11.64
N PRO A 44 -0.93 5.61 -12.74
CA PRO A 44 -1.95 6.66 -12.69
C PRO A 44 -3.24 6.18 -12.03
N THR A 45 -3.96 7.11 -11.40
CA THR A 45 -5.27 6.83 -10.81
C THR A 45 -6.23 6.30 -11.88
N PRO A 46 -6.76 5.07 -11.71
CA PRO A 46 -7.69 4.51 -12.68
C PRO A 46 -9.05 5.22 -12.64
N ALA A 47 -9.78 5.12 -13.74
CA ALA A 47 -11.19 5.50 -13.74
C ALA A 47 -11.98 4.57 -12.81
N PRO A 48 -13.02 5.08 -12.12
CA PRO A 48 -13.88 4.24 -11.30
C PRO A 48 -14.52 3.13 -12.13
N SER A 49 -14.38 1.88 -11.69
CA SER A 49 -15.05 0.75 -12.34
C SER A 49 -16.55 0.75 -12.03
N ARG A 50 -17.32 -0.05 -12.77
CA ARG A 50 -18.75 -0.23 -12.50
C ARG A 50 -19.01 -0.97 -11.19
N ASP A 51 -18.05 -1.76 -10.75
CA ASP A 51 -18.12 -2.58 -9.52
C ASP A 51 -17.65 -1.80 -8.29
N TYR A 52 -17.19 -0.57 -8.48
CA TYR A 52 -16.76 0.29 -7.39
C TYR A 52 -17.96 0.72 -6.54
N SER A 53 -17.88 0.46 -5.24
CA SER A 53 -18.86 0.89 -4.24
C SER A 53 -18.44 2.23 -3.63
N PRO A 54 -18.95 3.37 -4.15
CA PRO A 54 -18.49 4.66 -3.70
C PRO A 54 -19.02 4.96 -2.29
N VAL A 55 -18.23 5.74 -1.56
CA VAL A 55 -18.58 6.20 -0.22
C VAL A 55 -18.61 7.72 -0.16
N GLN A 56 -19.41 8.25 0.74
CA GLN A 56 -19.48 9.66 1.07
C GLN A 56 -18.91 9.92 2.45
N LEU A 57 -18.31 11.07 2.64
CA LEU A 57 -17.88 11.56 3.94
C LEU A 57 -19.05 12.29 4.60
N THR A 58 -19.32 11.97 5.87
CA THR A 58 -20.47 12.50 6.62
C THR A 58 -20.11 12.92 8.03
N GLY A 59 -20.92 13.79 8.61
CA GLY A 59 -20.74 14.23 9.99
C GLY A 59 -19.44 14.99 10.23
N ASP A 60 -19.12 15.19 11.49
CA ASP A 60 -17.92 15.94 11.93
C ASP A 60 -16.62 15.23 11.52
N MET A 61 -16.60 13.90 11.56
CA MET A 61 -15.46 13.11 11.11
C MET A 61 -15.21 13.28 9.61
N GLY A 62 -16.28 13.33 8.80
CA GLY A 62 -16.15 13.61 7.37
C GLY A 62 -15.74 15.04 7.07
N ALA A 63 -16.22 16.03 7.86
CA ALA A 63 -15.82 17.42 7.71
C ALA A 63 -14.33 17.66 8.03
N GLY A 64 -13.75 16.88 8.95
CA GLY A 64 -12.32 16.92 9.27
C GLY A 64 -11.42 16.06 8.38
N ALA A 65 -11.98 15.41 7.36
CA ALA A 65 -11.24 14.52 6.46
C ALA A 65 -10.53 15.27 5.34
N THR A 66 -9.45 14.67 4.84
CA THR A 66 -8.77 15.09 3.62
C THR A 66 -8.98 14.01 2.55
N PRO A 67 -9.84 14.26 1.54
CA PRO A 67 -10.05 13.29 0.46
C PRO A 67 -8.77 13.03 -0.34
N LEU A 68 -8.54 11.75 -0.67
CA LEU A 68 -7.42 11.33 -1.54
C LEU A 68 -7.84 11.31 -3.00
N VAL A 69 -9.05 10.82 -3.28
CA VAL A 69 -9.69 10.86 -4.59
C VAL A 69 -11.13 11.32 -4.41
N GLU A 70 -11.49 12.40 -5.08
CA GLU A 70 -12.89 12.86 -5.17
C GLU A 70 -13.49 12.45 -6.51
N LEU A 71 -14.64 11.84 -6.43
CA LEU A 71 -15.42 11.37 -7.55
C LEU A 71 -16.73 12.15 -7.62
N GLN A 72 -17.25 12.37 -8.81
CA GLN A 72 -18.51 13.07 -9.00
C GLN A 72 -19.40 12.32 -9.99
N ASP A 73 -20.69 12.21 -9.68
CA ASP A 73 -21.69 11.69 -10.59
C ASP A 73 -22.25 12.78 -11.53
N ALA A 74 -23.12 12.39 -12.45
CA ALA A 74 -23.76 13.31 -13.39
C ALA A 74 -24.68 14.36 -12.72
N ARG A 75 -25.08 14.14 -11.47
CA ARG A 75 -25.93 15.05 -10.67
C ARG A 75 -25.11 16.02 -9.82
N GLY A 76 -23.77 15.93 -9.88
CA GLY A 76 -22.85 16.73 -9.08
C GLY A 76 -22.65 16.22 -7.65
N GLN A 77 -23.16 15.03 -7.32
CA GLN A 77 -22.95 14.42 -6.01
C GLN A 77 -21.51 13.94 -5.88
N VAL A 78 -20.86 14.23 -4.73
CA VAL A 78 -19.46 13.93 -4.50
C VAL A 78 -19.31 12.66 -3.66
N PHE A 79 -18.37 11.83 -4.06
CA PHE A 79 -17.95 10.59 -3.40
C PHE A 79 -16.43 10.57 -3.27
N VAL A 80 -15.90 9.64 -2.49
CA VAL A 80 -14.44 9.52 -2.30
C VAL A 80 -13.96 8.09 -2.50
N GLY A 81 -12.78 7.94 -3.11
CA GLY A 81 -12.08 6.66 -3.25
C GLY A 81 -11.17 6.34 -2.08
N GLY A 82 -10.89 7.32 -1.23
CA GLY A 82 -10.09 7.23 -0.02
C GLY A 82 -10.01 8.58 0.66
N ALA A 83 -9.67 8.58 1.95
CA ALA A 83 -9.47 9.80 2.71
C ALA A 83 -8.54 9.58 3.91
N LEU A 84 -7.82 10.63 4.28
CA LEU A 84 -7.25 10.76 5.61
C LEU A 84 -8.33 11.30 6.54
N MET A 85 -8.54 10.63 7.66
CA MET A 85 -9.61 10.89 8.61
C MET A 85 -9.03 11.31 9.96
N PRO A 86 -9.82 11.97 10.84
CA PRO A 86 -9.36 12.27 12.19
C PRO A 86 -8.90 11.07 13.01
N TRP A 87 -9.41 9.87 12.70
CA TRP A 87 -9.05 8.61 13.34
C TRP A 87 -7.97 7.81 12.61
N GLY A 88 -7.48 8.23 11.44
CA GLY A 88 -6.51 7.50 10.62
C GLY A 88 -6.73 7.70 9.14
N GLY A 89 -7.20 6.69 8.42
CA GLY A 89 -7.51 6.82 7.00
C GLY A 89 -8.04 5.53 6.39
N PHE A 90 -8.55 5.65 5.17
CA PHE A 90 -8.96 4.52 4.35
C PHE A 90 -8.65 4.78 2.87
N ALA A 91 -8.42 3.72 2.14
CA ALA A 91 -8.32 3.72 0.68
C ALA A 91 -9.00 2.46 0.16
N LEU A 92 -9.79 2.59 -0.89
CA LEU A 92 -10.60 1.53 -1.47
C LEU A 92 -10.12 1.24 -2.90
N ASN A 93 -10.21 -0.01 -3.33
CA ASN A 93 -9.96 -0.37 -4.72
C ASN A 93 -11.01 0.28 -5.65
N PRO A 94 -10.59 0.69 -6.85
CA PRO A 94 -9.28 0.50 -7.48
C PRO A 94 -8.24 1.59 -7.16
N PHE A 95 -8.48 2.45 -6.18
CA PHE A 95 -7.61 3.60 -5.85
C PHE A 95 -6.48 3.23 -4.89
N LEU A 96 -6.48 2.02 -4.35
CA LEU A 96 -5.38 1.49 -3.55
C LEU A 96 -4.32 0.84 -4.44
N VAL A 97 -4.73 -0.20 -5.14
CA VAL A 97 -3.91 -0.93 -6.12
C VAL A 97 -4.70 -1.10 -7.42
N ALA A 98 -4.01 -1.11 -8.52
CA ALA A 98 -4.58 -1.38 -9.83
C ALA A 98 -3.82 -2.52 -10.51
N GLU A 99 -4.57 -3.38 -11.18
CA GLU A 99 -4.00 -4.43 -12.01
C GLU A 99 -3.56 -3.86 -13.36
N LEU A 100 -2.36 -4.23 -13.80
CA LEU A 100 -1.87 -3.83 -15.12
C LEU A 100 -2.57 -4.66 -16.20
N PRO A 101 -3.17 -4.00 -17.19
CA PRO A 101 -3.88 -4.70 -18.26
C PRO A 101 -3.02 -5.77 -18.96
N GLY A 102 -3.54 -6.98 -19.04
CA GLY A 102 -2.87 -8.11 -19.69
C GLY A 102 -1.75 -8.77 -18.88
N THR A 103 -1.66 -8.45 -17.61
CA THR A 103 -0.72 -9.07 -16.67
C THR A 103 -1.43 -9.40 -15.36
N GLU A 104 -0.84 -10.29 -14.55
CA GLU A 104 -1.31 -10.55 -13.18
C GLU A 104 -0.60 -9.63 -12.16
N GLN A 105 0.06 -8.58 -12.64
CA GLN A 105 0.82 -7.68 -11.79
C GLN A 105 -0.05 -6.55 -11.27
N GLN A 106 0.04 -6.30 -9.97
CA GLN A 106 -0.58 -5.16 -9.33
C GLN A 106 0.44 -4.04 -9.10
N ARG A 107 -0.05 -2.80 -9.10
CA ARG A 107 0.73 -1.59 -8.84
C ARG A 107 0.01 -0.71 -7.82
N TRP A 108 0.79 -0.08 -6.97
CA TRP A 108 0.26 0.91 -6.05
C TRP A 108 -0.22 2.16 -6.80
N VAL A 109 -1.47 2.51 -6.59
CA VAL A 109 -2.04 3.77 -7.08
C VAL A 109 -1.76 4.88 -6.07
N ILE A 110 -1.91 4.58 -4.79
CA ILE A 110 -1.56 5.49 -3.70
C ILE A 110 -0.11 5.25 -3.25
N ASP A 111 0.58 6.30 -2.82
CA ASP A 111 1.85 6.17 -2.09
C ASP A 111 1.59 5.55 -0.71
N PRO A 112 1.92 4.26 -0.50
CA PRO A 112 1.61 3.58 0.76
C PRO A 112 2.42 4.12 1.93
N PHE A 113 3.63 4.62 1.69
CA PHE A 113 4.49 5.17 2.73
C PHE A 113 3.96 6.49 3.24
N ALA A 114 3.62 7.42 2.33
CA ALA A 114 3.01 8.69 2.67
C ALA A 114 1.64 8.49 3.36
N PHE A 115 0.82 7.57 2.84
CA PHE A 115 -0.49 7.26 3.42
C PHE A 115 -0.38 6.70 4.83
N LEU A 116 0.45 5.69 5.06
CA LEU A 116 0.64 5.10 6.39
C LEU A 116 1.24 6.10 7.38
N THR A 117 2.23 6.87 6.93
CA THR A 117 2.86 7.89 7.78
C THR A 117 1.83 8.91 8.27
N GLN A 118 0.98 9.42 7.38
CA GLN A 118 0.00 10.44 7.75
C GLN A 118 -1.22 9.86 8.47
N SER A 119 -1.75 8.72 8.04
CA SER A 119 -2.92 8.10 8.67
C SER A 119 -2.64 7.60 10.08
N LEU A 120 -1.44 7.09 10.34
CA LEU A 120 -0.99 6.63 11.64
C LEU A 120 -0.30 7.72 12.46
N ARG A 121 -0.12 8.92 11.88
CA ARG A 121 0.58 10.06 12.51
C ARG A 121 1.97 9.68 13.03
N LEU A 122 2.69 8.92 12.19
CA LEU A 122 4.04 8.50 12.54
C LEU A 122 4.96 9.70 12.55
N GLU A 123 5.73 9.83 13.63
CA GLU A 123 6.82 10.82 13.65
C GLU A 123 7.93 10.36 12.68
N PRO A 124 8.56 11.31 11.96
CA PRO A 124 9.71 10.96 11.13
C PRO A 124 10.86 10.52 12.06
N LEU A 125 11.09 9.22 12.12
CA LEU A 125 12.27 8.67 12.78
C LEU A 125 13.43 8.68 11.79
N PRO A 126 14.64 9.04 12.22
CA PRO A 126 15.81 8.84 11.36
C PRO A 126 15.99 7.34 11.13
N VAL A 127 15.75 6.92 9.90
CA VAL A 127 16.03 5.55 9.47
C VAL A 127 17.45 5.55 8.92
N PRO A 128 18.35 4.67 9.39
CA PRO A 128 19.65 4.49 8.77
C PRO A 128 19.46 4.16 7.30
N ASP A 129 19.92 5.03 6.41
CA ASP A 129 19.92 4.73 4.99
C ASP A 129 21.05 3.76 4.69
N VAL A 130 20.70 2.49 4.63
CA VAL A 130 21.63 1.40 4.32
C VAL A 130 22.08 1.41 2.84
N THR A 131 21.45 2.23 2.00
CA THR A 131 21.74 2.27 0.56
C THR A 131 22.65 3.42 0.14
N THR A 132 22.64 4.54 0.88
CA THR A 132 23.34 5.77 0.49
C THR A 132 24.28 6.31 1.57
N GLU A 133 24.60 5.52 2.59
CA GLU A 133 25.46 5.94 3.68
C GLU A 133 26.83 6.42 3.14
N THR A 134 26.99 7.74 3.05
CA THR A 134 28.17 8.43 2.49
C THR A 134 28.59 7.98 1.08
N GLY A 135 27.63 7.55 0.23
CA GLY A 135 27.92 7.07 -1.13
C GLY A 135 28.61 5.69 -1.17
N ARG A 136 28.69 4.99 -0.05
CA ARG A 136 29.23 3.63 0.01
C ARG A 136 28.11 2.63 -0.26
N ARG A 137 28.42 1.64 -1.08
CA ARG A 137 27.52 0.50 -1.27
C ARG A 137 27.64 -0.43 -0.07
N LEU A 138 26.53 -0.68 0.62
CA LEU A 138 26.47 -1.65 1.69
C LEU A 138 26.08 -3.01 1.11
N LEU A 139 26.92 -4.01 1.24
CA LEU A 139 26.58 -5.39 0.96
C LEU A 139 26.08 -6.03 2.25
N MET A 140 24.79 -6.34 2.31
CA MET A 140 24.22 -7.13 3.38
C MET A 140 24.00 -8.55 2.88
N VAL A 141 24.57 -9.53 3.57
CA VAL A 141 24.35 -10.94 3.29
C VAL A 141 23.47 -11.51 4.39
N HIS A 142 22.29 -11.96 4.01
CA HIS A 142 21.43 -12.74 4.90
C HIS A 142 21.67 -14.21 4.63
N VAL A 143 21.99 -14.96 5.68
CA VAL A 143 22.16 -16.40 5.61
C VAL A 143 21.01 -17.06 6.34
N ASP A 144 20.19 -17.80 5.60
CA ASP A 144 19.08 -18.56 6.18
C ASP A 144 19.64 -19.83 6.84
N GLY A 145 19.34 -19.98 8.15
CA GLY A 145 19.83 -21.08 8.96
C GLY A 145 19.31 -22.48 8.57
N ASP A 146 18.18 -22.54 7.87
CA ASP A 146 17.55 -23.81 7.48
C ASP A 146 18.42 -24.65 6.54
N GLY A 147 19.27 -23.99 5.75
CA GLY A 147 20.22 -24.64 4.85
C GLY A 147 21.50 -25.15 5.49
N PHE A 148 21.85 -24.73 6.72
CA PHE A 148 23.12 -25.07 7.34
C PHE A 148 23.39 -26.56 7.53
N PRO A 149 22.42 -27.39 7.98
CA PRO A 149 22.62 -28.82 8.12
C PRO A 149 22.54 -29.59 6.79
N SER A 150 22.19 -28.92 5.71
CA SER A 150 22.12 -29.54 4.38
C SER A 150 23.49 -29.87 3.84
N ARG A 151 23.61 -30.94 3.04
CA ARG A 151 24.83 -31.27 2.31
C ARG A 151 24.88 -30.46 1.01
N ALA A 152 26.04 -29.86 0.77
CA ALA A 152 26.28 -29.17 -0.50
C ALA A 152 26.39 -30.16 -1.65
N GLU A 153 25.83 -29.80 -2.80
CA GLU A 153 25.92 -30.54 -4.06
C GLU A 153 27.31 -30.35 -4.71
N MET A 154 28.36 -30.69 -3.94
CA MET A 154 29.76 -30.55 -4.32
C MET A 154 30.50 -31.83 -4.05
N ALA A 155 31.67 -32.01 -4.69
CA ALA A 155 32.54 -33.14 -4.42
C ALA A 155 32.98 -33.15 -2.94
N GLY A 156 32.81 -34.31 -2.28
CA GLY A 156 33.08 -34.46 -0.86
C GLY A 156 31.90 -34.21 0.08
N SER A 157 30.75 -33.70 -0.44
CA SER A 157 29.49 -33.59 0.28
C SER A 157 29.60 -32.94 1.67
N ALA A 158 30.39 -31.85 1.78
CA ALA A 158 30.52 -31.06 3.01
C ALA A 158 29.20 -30.40 3.40
N PHE A 159 29.03 -29.97 4.65
CA PHE A 159 27.89 -29.19 5.05
C PHE A 159 27.86 -27.82 4.36
N ALA A 160 26.68 -27.35 4.00
CA ALA A 160 26.50 -26.06 3.32
C ALA A 160 27.14 -24.90 4.11
N ALA A 161 27.04 -24.94 5.44
CA ALA A 161 27.69 -23.97 6.33
C ALA A 161 29.21 -23.95 6.18
N GLU A 162 29.85 -25.10 6.07
CA GLU A 162 31.32 -25.21 5.88
C GLU A 162 31.76 -24.68 4.52
N VAL A 163 31.01 -25.00 3.49
CA VAL A 163 31.26 -24.50 2.13
C VAL A 163 31.10 -22.98 2.08
N LEU A 164 30.02 -22.46 2.66
CA LEU A 164 29.76 -21.01 2.72
C LEU A 164 30.89 -20.28 3.46
N LEU A 165 31.34 -20.83 4.61
CA LEU A 165 32.43 -20.24 5.37
C LEU A 165 33.73 -20.20 4.56
N LYS A 166 34.15 -21.34 4.00
CA LYS A 166 35.46 -21.48 3.34
C LYS A 166 35.50 -20.83 1.96
N GLU A 167 34.46 -21.07 1.16
CA GLU A 167 34.48 -20.67 -0.25
C GLU A 167 33.94 -19.24 -0.47
N VAL A 168 33.23 -18.67 0.50
CA VAL A 168 32.68 -17.33 0.39
C VAL A 168 33.32 -16.39 1.41
N PHE A 169 33.07 -16.58 2.69
CA PHE A 169 33.46 -15.58 3.69
C PHE A 169 34.98 -15.48 3.87
N GLU A 170 35.68 -16.60 4.01
CA GLU A 170 37.16 -16.61 4.15
C GLU A 170 37.85 -16.20 2.85
N LYS A 171 37.35 -16.67 1.71
CA LYS A 171 37.93 -16.41 0.39
C LYS A 171 37.83 -14.96 -0.03
N TYR A 172 36.67 -14.34 0.13
CA TYR A 172 36.45 -12.98 -0.31
C TYR A 172 36.68 -11.94 0.80
N ARG A 173 36.92 -12.37 2.03
CA ARG A 173 37.15 -11.49 3.19
C ARG A 173 36.15 -10.35 3.25
N ILE A 174 34.88 -10.70 3.10
CA ILE A 174 33.78 -9.73 3.19
C ILE A 174 33.77 -9.23 4.64
N PRO A 175 33.90 -7.90 4.86
CA PRO A 175 33.97 -7.33 6.20
C PRO A 175 32.67 -7.49 6.95
#